data_b64e2f30c2ee1fe9417e13fc30a58b8e
#
_entry.id   b64e2f30c2ee1fe9417e13fc30a58b8e
#
_cell.length_a   1.000
_cell.length_b   1.000
_cell.length_c   1.000
_cell.angle_alpha   90.00
_cell.angle_beta   90.00
_cell.angle_gamma   90.00
#
_symmetry.space_group_name_H-M   'P 1'
#
loop_
_entity.id
_entity.type
_entity.pdbx_description
1 polymer ?
#
loop_
_entity_poly.entity_id
_entity_poly.type
_entity_poly.pdbx_seq_one_letter_code
_entity_poly.pdbx_strand_id
1 'polypeptide(L)' 'MKDILTYLEKLRCDAAECAIIRDLATDVPKRELFSSLAEHLSLLASTVEREIAARGESPAL' A
#
# COMPACT_ATOMS: atom_id res chain seq x y z
N MET A 1 3.44 16.66 -7.23
CA MET A 1 4.79 16.22 -6.87
C MET A 1 5.01 14.81 -7.37
N LYS A 2 5.98 14.71 -8.24
CA LYS A 2 6.32 13.43 -8.81
C LYS A 2 6.68 12.38 -7.77
N ASP A 3 7.43 12.82 -6.77
CA ASP A 3 7.93 11.89 -5.75
C ASP A 3 6.81 11.27 -4.92
N ILE A 4 5.77 12.04 -4.61
CA ILE A 4 4.70 11.50 -3.79
C ILE A 4 3.82 10.53 -4.58
N LEU A 5 3.66 10.76 -5.89
CA LEU A 5 2.93 9.81 -6.72
C LEU A 5 3.69 8.51 -6.87
N THR A 6 4.99 8.58 -7.04
CA THR A 6 5.85 7.40 -7.11
C THR A 6 5.78 6.61 -5.80
N TYR A 7 5.81 7.33 -4.69
CA TYR A 7 5.72 6.69 -3.39
C TYR A 7 4.38 5.98 -3.21
N LEU A 8 3.30 6.62 -3.65
CA LEU A 8 1.97 6.01 -3.59
C LEU A 8 1.92 4.72 -4.39
N GLU A 9 2.45 4.72 -5.60
CA GLU A 9 2.48 3.54 -6.42
C GLU A 9 3.27 2.42 -5.76
N LYS A 10 4.40 2.77 -5.15
CA LYS A 10 5.21 1.79 -4.46
C LYS A 10 4.45 1.18 -3.29
N LEU A 11 3.72 1.99 -2.54
CA LEU A 11 2.92 1.48 -1.42
C LEU A 11 1.87 0.49 -1.91
N ARG A 12 1.23 0.80 -3.02
CA ARG A 12 0.22 -0.08 -3.58
C ARG A 12 0.81 -1.40 -4.05
N CYS A 13 1.98 -1.33 -4.70
CA CYS A 13 2.67 -2.53 -5.15
C CYS A 13 3.09 -3.40 -3.96
N ASP A 14 3.65 -2.75 -2.93
CA ASP A 14 4.09 -3.49 -1.75
C ASP A 14 2.91 -4.14 -1.05
N ALA A 15 1.77 -3.45 -0.97
CA ALA A 15 0.58 -4.03 -0.37
C ALA A 15 0.11 -5.26 -1.15
N ALA A 16 0.12 -5.17 -2.47
CA ALA A 16 -0.28 -6.29 -3.32
C ALA A 16 0.67 -7.47 -3.16
N GLU A 17 1.98 -7.20 -3.08
CA GLU A 17 2.96 -8.25 -2.89
C GLU A 17 2.78 -8.94 -1.54
N CYS A 18 2.53 -8.16 -0.50
CA CYS A 18 2.30 -8.74 0.82
C CYS A 18 1.05 -9.62 0.82
N ALA A 19 0.01 -9.21 0.11
CA ALA A 19 -1.20 -10.00 0.00
C ALA A 19 -0.94 -11.34 -0.71
N ILE A 20 -0.11 -11.32 -1.75
CA ILE A 20 0.25 -12.53 -2.46
C ILE A 20 1.03 -13.48 -1.55
N ILE A 21 2.01 -12.94 -0.82
CA ILE A 21 2.81 -13.75 0.09
C ILE A 21 1.91 -14.32 1.18
N ARG A 22 0.97 -13.53 1.69
CA ARG A 22 0.02 -14.01 2.69
C ARG A 22 -0.76 -15.21 2.15
N ASP A 23 -1.26 -15.10 0.91
CA ASP A 23 -2.08 -16.15 0.34
C ASP A 23 -1.29 -17.42 0.06
N LEU A 24 0.01 -17.29 -0.20
CA LEU A 24 0.87 -18.43 -0.45
C LEU A 24 1.48 -19.02 0.81
N ALA A 25 1.40 -18.32 1.93
CA ALA A 25 2.01 -18.78 3.17
C ALA A 25 1.28 -20.01 3.71
N THR A 26 2.06 -21.01 4.13
CA THR A 26 1.51 -22.24 4.67
C THR A 26 1.48 -22.26 6.19
N ASP A 27 2.27 -21.40 6.84
CA ASP A 27 2.24 -21.34 8.29
C ASP A 27 1.49 -20.13 8.77
N VAL A 28 0.82 -20.28 9.93
CA VAL A 28 -0.06 -19.25 10.45
C VAL A 28 0.68 -17.97 10.84
N PRO A 29 1.81 -18.03 11.58
CA PRO A 29 2.50 -16.79 11.95
C PRO A 29 2.92 -15.96 10.75
N LYS A 30 3.39 -16.59 9.69
CA LYS A 30 3.80 -15.86 8.50
C LYS A 30 2.62 -15.23 7.81
N ARG A 31 1.49 -15.96 7.73
CA ARG A 31 0.28 -15.44 7.12
C ARG A 31 -0.24 -14.24 7.89
N GLU A 32 -0.21 -14.30 9.21
CA GLU A 32 -0.66 -13.19 10.04
C GLU A 32 0.23 -11.98 9.88
N LEU A 33 1.54 -12.20 9.82
CA LEU A 33 2.47 -11.11 9.61
C LEU A 33 2.19 -10.38 8.31
N PHE A 34 2.06 -11.11 7.22
CA PHE A 34 1.86 -10.49 5.91
C PHE A 34 0.45 -9.92 5.75
N SER A 35 -0.55 -10.45 6.47
CA SER A 35 -1.86 -9.81 6.54
C SER A 35 -1.76 -8.43 7.16
N SER A 36 -1.04 -8.33 8.28
CA SER A 36 -0.86 -7.05 8.95
C SER A 36 -0.10 -6.07 8.08
N LEU A 37 0.95 -6.55 7.41
CA LEU A 37 1.74 -5.70 6.53
C LEU A 37 0.90 -5.18 5.36
N ALA A 38 0.10 -6.06 4.76
CA ALA A 38 -0.76 -5.65 3.65
C ALA A 38 -1.75 -4.58 4.09
N GLU A 39 -2.34 -4.76 5.28
CA GLU A 39 -3.27 -3.77 5.83
C GLU A 39 -2.60 -2.44 6.09
N HIS A 40 -1.43 -2.47 6.71
CA HIS A 40 -0.70 -1.25 7.02
C HIS A 40 -0.34 -0.48 5.75
N LEU A 41 0.15 -1.20 4.76
CA LEU A 41 0.54 -0.56 3.50
C LEU A 41 -0.66 0.01 2.76
N SER A 42 -1.80 -0.68 2.82
CA SER A 42 -3.04 -0.18 2.22
C SER A 42 -3.52 1.08 2.92
N LEU A 43 -3.43 1.11 4.24
CA LEU A 43 -3.80 2.31 5.01
C LEU A 43 -2.89 3.48 4.69
N LEU A 44 -1.59 3.22 4.59
CA LEU A 44 -0.64 4.26 4.21
C LEU A 44 -0.94 4.80 2.82
N ALA A 45 -1.26 3.92 1.88
CA ALA A 45 -1.60 4.35 0.54
C ALA A 45 -2.85 5.23 0.54
N SER A 46 -3.87 4.85 1.31
CA SER A 46 -5.08 5.66 1.43
C SER A 46 -4.80 7.02 2.04
N THR A 47 -3.93 7.06 3.03
CA THR A 47 -3.54 8.31 3.68
C THR A 47 -2.85 9.23 2.68
N VAL A 48 -1.93 8.68 1.89
CA VAL A 48 -1.22 9.45 0.89
C VAL A 48 -2.20 9.99 -0.17
N GLU A 49 -3.13 9.15 -0.60
CA GLU A 49 -4.15 9.58 -1.57
C GLU A 49 -4.97 10.74 -1.06
N ARG A 50 -5.39 10.68 0.20
CA ARG A 50 -6.17 11.77 0.79
C ARG A 50 -5.37 13.04 0.87
N GLU A 51 -4.08 12.92 1.18
CA GLU A 51 -3.22 14.08 1.26
C GLU A 51 -3.05 14.74 -0.11
N ILE A 52 -2.90 13.93 -1.15
CA ILE A 52 -2.81 14.45 -2.52
C ILE A 52 -4.09 15.18 -2.89
N ALA A 53 -5.24 14.58 -2.58
CA ALA A 53 -6.53 15.21 -2.87
C ALA A 53 -6.72 16.51 -2.10
N ALA A 54 -6.29 16.53 -0.83
CA ALA A 54 -6.44 17.71 0.01
C ALA A 54 -5.60 18.87 -0.51
N ARG A 55 -4.49 18.58 -1.17
CA ARG A 55 -3.64 19.62 -1.74
C ARG A 55 -4.09 20.06 -3.13
N GLY A 56 -5.11 19.43 -3.65
CA GLY A 56 -5.59 19.74 -4.98
C GLY A 56 -4.77 19.13 -6.10
N GLU A 57 -3.83 18.25 -5.78
CA GLU A 57 -3.07 17.54 -6.78
C GLU A 57 -3.85 16.35 -7.27
N SER A 58 -3.67 16.00 -8.52
CA SER A 58 -4.40 14.89 -9.10
C SER A 58 -3.43 13.91 -9.73
N PRO A 59 -3.50 12.63 -9.37
CA PRO A 59 -2.66 11.62 -10.01
C PRO A 59 -2.98 11.42 -11.48
N ALA A 60 -4.15 11.87 -11.91
CA ALA A 60 -4.57 11.71 -13.30
C ALA A 60 -3.91 12.71 -14.23
N LEU A 61 -3.29 13.73 -13.71
CA LEU A 61 -2.63 14.73 -14.54
C LEU A 61 -1.16 14.37 -14.86
#